data_6098ee5034d936b6749298ea3406726c
#
_entry.id   6098ee5034d936b6749298ea3406726c
#
_cell.length_a   1.000
_cell.length_b   1.000
_cell.length_c   1.000
_cell.angle_alpha   90.00
_cell.angle_beta   90.00
_cell.angle_gamma   90.00
#
_symmetry.space_group_name_H-M   'P 1'
#
loop_
_entity.id
_entity.type
_entity.pdbx_description
1 polymer ?
#
loop_
_entity_poly.entity_id
_entity_poly.type
_entity_poly.pdbx_seq_one_letter_code
_entity_poly.pdbx_strand_id
1 'polypeptide(L)'
;VAKITEGRLDFRHARGTVWAGSTELALVSPGGVNDRTPIPGRVYWRWLWQGWIPELIVNADCCFSKPLTFRVTLGREQQLSISDVKMMFPLTLLEGLGAPFNTLKPSGDLQVNTRAVKLTLADRTMKVSGEVEFEIGSLSSVLSQVKPIGTYTVNARGQGDRVSFSLSTRSGALQLSGSGELKQKKFRFNAEARSSP
;
A
#
# COMPACT_ATOMS: atom_id res chain seq x y z
N VAL A 1 -16.05 0.45 11.55
CA VAL A 1 -14.95 0.69 10.59
C VAL A 1 -14.32 2.05 10.84
N ALA A 2 -15.07 3.14 10.98
CA ALA A 2 -14.53 4.49 11.22
C ALA A 2 -13.58 4.59 12.44
N LYS A 3 -13.84 3.84 13.52
CA LYS A 3 -12.95 3.79 14.69
C LYS A 3 -11.62 3.05 14.44
N ILE A 4 -11.59 2.11 13.50
CA ILE A 4 -10.38 1.31 13.18
C ILE A 4 -9.45 2.12 12.25
N THR A 5 -10.00 2.99 11.42
CA THR A 5 -9.24 3.78 10.43
C THR A 5 -8.97 5.21 10.90
N GLU A 6 -9.29 5.53 12.16
CA GLU A 6 -9.16 6.90 12.71
C GLU A 6 -9.81 7.97 11.81
N GLY A 7 -10.86 7.61 11.07
CA GLY A 7 -11.56 8.50 10.14
C GLY A 7 -10.82 8.76 8.82
N ARG A 8 -9.71 8.08 8.53
CA ARG A 8 -8.93 8.26 7.29
C ARG A 8 -9.56 7.64 6.06
N LEU A 9 -10.56 6.78 6.23
CA LEU A 9 -11.31 6.18 5.12
C LEU A 9 -12.77 6.60 5.21
N ASP A 10 -13.26 7.23 4.16
CA ASP A 10 -14.67 7.59 3.97
C ASP A 10 -15.31 6.58 3.00
N PHE A 11 -16.38 5.94 3.47
CA PHE A 11 -17.14 4.93 2.73
C PHE A 11 -18.43 5.56 2.21
N ARG A 12 -18.55 5.68 0.91
CA ARG A 12 -19.71 6.30 0.26
C ARG A 12 -20.50 5.29 -0.55
N HIS A 13 -21.79 5.53 -0.66
CA HIS A 13 -22.68 4.70 -1.47
C HIS A 13 -22.50 3.19 -1.24
N ALA A 14 -22.28 2.83 0.03
CA ALA A 14 -22.10 1.43 0.42
C ALA A 14 -23.38 0.63 0.09
N ARG A 15 -23.20 -0.55 -0.52
CA ARG A 15 -24.28 -1.48 -0.90
C ARG A 15 -23.91 -2.89 -0.46
N GLY A 16 -24.91 -3.69 -0.13
CA GLY A 16 -24.73 -5.07 0.30
C GLY A 16 -24.59 -5.21 1.81
N THR A 17 -23.85 -6.21 2.25
CA THR A 17 -23.68 -6.60 3.64
C THR A 17 -22.20 -6.59 4.03
N VAL A 18 -21.90 -6.84 5.31
CA VAL A 18 -20.50 -7.05 5.77
C VAL A 18 -19.87 -8.29 5.13
N TRP A 19 -20.65 -9.25 4.67
CA TRP A 19 -20.17 -10.49 4.05
C TRP A 19 -19.92 -10.35 2.55
N ALA A 20 -20.72 -9.52 1.87
CA ALA A 20 -20.54 -9.22 0.46
C ALA A 20 -21.12 -7.84 0.16
N GLY A 21 -20.33 -6.98 -0.42
CA GLY A 21 -20.78 -5.62 -0.71
C GLY A 21 -19.83 -4.85 -1.59
N SER A 22 -20.16 -3.59 -1.78
CA SER A 22 -19.33 -2.64 -2.51
C SER A 22 -19.49 -1.24 -1.95
N THR A 23 -18.47 -0.42 -2.16
CA THR A 23 -18.48 0.99 -1.74
C THR A 23 -17.55 1.82 -2.64
N GLU A 24 -17.80 3.09 -2.67
CA GLU A 24 -16.82 4.08 -3.14
C GLU A 24 -15.98 4.50 -1.95
N LEU A 25 -14.67 4.49 -2.11
CA LEU A 25 -13.73 4.86 -1.06
C LEU A 25 -13.11 6.22 -1.34
N ALA A 26 -12.92 7.00 -0.28
CA ALA A 26 -12.10 8.20 -0.32
C ALA A 26 -11.12 8.19 0.86
N LEU A 27 -9.90 8.65 0.61
CA LEU A 27 -8.92 8.95 1.65
C LEU A 27 -9.22 10.33 2.23
N VAL A 28 -9.14 10.45 3.54
CA VAL A 28 -9.37 11.71 4.28
C VAL A 28 -8.08 12.09 4.98
N SER A 29 -7.57 13.28 4.66
CA SER A 29 -6.39 13.83 5.32
C SER A 29 -6.63 14.11 6.80
N PRO A 30 -5.64 13.94 7.69
CA PRO A 30 -5.75 14.23 9.12
C PRO A 30 -6.10 15.69 9.45
N GLY A 31 -5.99 16.59 8.49
CA GLY A 31 -6.14 18.04 8.68
C GLY A 31 -7.52 18.63 8.39
N GLY A 32 -8.49 17.84 7.92
CA GLY A 32 -9.80 18.44 7.67
C GLY A 32 -10.75 17.64 6.78
N VAL A 33 -12.04 17.91 7.00
CA VAL A 33 -13.17 17.28 6.29
C VAL A 33 -13.20 17.62 4.80
N ASN A 34 -12.42 18.62 4.35
CA ASN A 34 -12.43 19.11 2.98
C ASN A 34 -11.39 18.49 2.05
N ASP A 35 -10.35 17.81 2.59
CA ASP A 35 -9.31 17.14 1.80
C ASP A 35 -9.64 15.65 1.64
N ARG A 36 -10.56 15.36 0.72
CA ARG A 36 -10.96 14.00 0.39
C ARG A 36 -10.46 13.65 -0.99
N THR A 37 -9.62 12.63 -1.07
CA THR A 37 -9.14 12.09 -2.34
C THR A 37 -9.89 10.81 -2.66
N PRO A 38 -10.82 10.81 -3.65
CA PRO A 38 -11.56 9.62 -4.00
C PRO A 38 -10.65 8.58 -4.68
N ILE A 39 -10.80 7.32 -4.30
CA ILE A 39 -10.21 6.21 -5.04
C ILE A 39 -11.11 5.98 -6.26
N PRO A 40 -10.54 5.94 -7.49
CA PRO A 40 -11.35 5.75 -8.70
C PRO A 40 -12.12 4.43 -8.66
N GLY A 41 -13.39 4.46 -9.08
CA GLY A 41 -14.23 3.28 -9.18
C GLY A 41 -14.78 2.78 -7.84
N ARG A 42 -15.28 1.56 -7.86
CA ARG A 42 -15.86 0.92 -6.67
C ARG A 42 -14.94 -0.17 -6.15
N VAL A 43 -14.93 -0.33 -4.83
CA VAL A 43 -14.28 -1.44 -4.15
C VAL A 43 -15.35 -2.44 -3.75
N TYR A 44 -15.11 -3.69 -4.08
CA TYR A 44 -15.99 -4.82 -3.80
C TYR A 44 -15.31 -5.73 -2.79
N TRP A 45 -16.08 -6.31 -1.89
CA TRP A 45 -15.58 -7.34 -0.98
C TRP A 45 -16.56 -8.49 -0.89
N ARG A 46 -16.00 -9.68 -0.62
CA ARG A 46 -16.75 -10.89 -0.35
C ARG A 46 -15.95 -11.79 0.57
N TRP A 47 -16.63 -12.28 1.60
CA TRP A 47 -16.12 -13.33 2.46
C TRP A 47 -16.52 -14.69 1.88
N LEU A 48 -15.56 -15.60 1.82
CA LEU A 48 -15.75 -17.01 1.51
C LEU A 48 -15.19 -17.85 2.66
N TRP A 49 -15.68 -19.05 2.76
CA TRP A 49 -15.23 -20.03 3.74
C TRP A 49 -14.76 -21.28 2.99
N GLN A 50 -13.50 -21.64 3.15
CA GLN A 50 -12.95 -22.90 2.67
C GLN A 50 -12.80 -23.83 3.89
N GLY A 51 -13.85 -24.63 4.19
CA GLY A 51 -13.96 -25.32 5.47
C GLY A 51 -14.02 -24.31 6.62
N TRP A 52 -13.04 -24.34 7.51
CA TRP A 52 -12.92 -23.43 8.66
C TRP A 52 -12.01 -22.22 8.40
N ILE A 53 -11.51 -22.07 7.18
CA ILE A 53 -10.58 -21.00 6.81
C ILE A 53 -11.37 -19.86 6.17
N PRO A 54 -11.45 -18.67 6.81
CA PRO A 54 -12.06 -17.50 6.22
C PRO A 54 -11.14 -16.87 5.17
N GLU A 55 -11.72 -16.53 4.04
CA GLU A 55 -11.10 -15.77 2.96
C GLU A 55 -11.86 -14.49 2.71
N LEU A 56 -11.17 -13.36 2.74
CA LEU A 56 -11.68 -12.07 2.28
C LEU A 56 -11.12 -11.80 0.89
N ILE A 57 -12.02 -11.69 -0.09
CA ILE A 57 -11.68 -11.30 -1.45
C ILE A 57 -12.05 -9.83 -1.63
N VAL A 58 -11.09 -9.04 -2.07
CA VAL A 58 -11.28 -7.61 -2.36
C VAL A 58 -10.91 -7.34 -3.81
N ASN A 59 -11.72 -6.58 -4.51
CA ASN A 59 -11.46 -6.11 -5.86
C ASN A 59 -11.73 -4.61 -5.98
N ALA A 60 -10.99 -3.94 -6.84
CA ALA A 60 -11.24 -2.55 -7.21
C ALA A 60 -11.11 -2.42 -8.72
N ASP A 61 -12.17 -1.96 -9.37
CA ASP A 61 -12.30 -1.96 -10.84
C ASP A 61 -11.18 -1.17 -11.54
N CYS A 62 -10.71 -0.09 -10.89
CA CYS A 62 -9.64 0.75 -11.45
C CYS A 62 -8.26 0.12 -11.41
N CYS A 63 -8.00 -0.69 -10.36
CA CYS A 63 -6.67 -0.63 -9.80
C CYS A 63 -6.05 -2.01 -9.56
N PHE A 64 -6.82 -3.08 -9.59
CA PHE A 64 -6.35 -4.44 -9.32
C PHE A 64 -6.35 -5.27 -10.61
N SER A 65 -5.21 -5.88 -10.92
CA SER A 65 -5.09 -6.80 -12.07
C SER A 65 -5.90 -8.09 -11.89
N LYS A 66 -6.10 -8.48 -10.65
CA LYS A 66 -6.96 -9.60 -10.22
C LYS A 66 -7.38 -9.35 -8.76
N PRO A 67 -8.45 -10.00 -8.27
CA PRO A 67 -8.89 -9.83 -6.90
C PRO A 67 -7.78 -10.15 -5.89
N LEU A 68 -7.66 -9.29 -4.87
CA LEU A 68 -6.76 -9.47 -3.74
C LEU A 68 -7.43 -10.39 -2.73
N THR A 69 -6.78 -11.46 -2.35
CA THR A 69 -7.30 -12.44 -1.39
C THR A 69 -6.50 -12.42 -0.10
N PHE A 70 -7.20 -12.28 1.00
CA PHE A 70 -6.67 -12.42 2.34
C PHE A 70 -7.20 -13.72 2.93
N ARG A 71 -6.31 -14.63 3.31
CA ARG A 71 -6.65 -15.91 3.93
C ARG A 71 -6.11 -15.94 5.35
N VAL A 72 -6.98 -16.20 6.32
CA VAL A 72 -6.61 -16.29 7.74
C VAL A 72 -6.68 -17.74 8.18
N THR A 73 -5.55 -18.29 8.59
CA THR A 73 -5.47 -19.63 9.20
C THR A 73 -5.35 -19.46 10.70
N LEU A 74 -6.28 -20.09 11.44
CA LEU A 74 -6.33 -20.09 12.89
C LEU A 74 -5.79 -21.44 13.43
N GLY A 75 -4.91 -21.38 14.43
CA GLY A 75 -4.31 -22.55 15.05
C GLY A 75 -3.36 -22.12 16.17
N ARG A 76 -2.36 -22.96 16.49
CA ARG A 76 -1.28 -22.57 17.41
C ARG A 76 -0.53 -21.34 16.89
N GLU A 77 -0.36 -21.26 15.59
CA GLU A 77 0.14 -20.09 14.88
C GLU A 77 -1.00 -19.48 14.07
N GLN A 78 -1.24 -18.19 14.27
CA GLN A 78 -2.20 -17.45 13.46
C GLN A 78 -1.47 -16.91 12.24
N GLN A 79 -1.95 -17.24 11.05
CA GLN A 79 -1.32 -16.82 9.82
C GLN A 79 -2.31 -16.06 8.93
N LEU A 80 -1.90 -14.88 8.48
CA LEU A 80 -2.56 -14.13 7.42
C LEU A 80 -1.72 -14.23 6.14
N SER A 81 -2.27 -14.81 5.10
CA SER A 81 -1.67 -14.87 3.76
C SER A 81 -2.35 -13.90 2.84
N ILE A 82 -1.57 -13.18 2.03
CA ILE A 82 -2.03 -12.23 1.02
C ILE A 82 -1.67 -12.82 -0.35
N SER A 83 -2.62 -12.87 -1.27
CA SER A 83 -2.37 -13.38 -2.63
C SER A 83 -1.40 -12.50 -3.39
N ASP A 84 -0.68 -13.09 -4.34
CA ASP A 84 0.13 -12.34 -5.28
C ASP A 84 -0.79 -11.53 -6.19
N VAL A 85 -0.62 -10.23 -6.20
CA VAL A 85 -1.42 -9.31 -7.00
C VAL A 85 -0.58 -8.13 -7.48
N LYS A 86 -0.92 -7.64 -8.64
CA LYS A 86 -0.42 -6.38 -9.19
C LYS A 86 -1.53 -5.35 -9.10
N MET A 87 -1.24 -4.26 -8.43
CA MET A 87 -2.16 -3.13 -8.24
C MET A 87 -1.53 -1.90 -8.86
N MET A 88 -2.35 -1.02 -9.41
CA MET A 88 -1.91 0.25 -10.00
C MET A 88 -2.80 1.38 -9.50
N PHE A 89 -2.19 2.42 -8.97
CA PHE A 89 -2.87 3.58 -8.41
C PHE A 89 -2.26 4.87 -8.95
N PRO A 90 -3.04 5.92 -9.19
CA PRO A 90 -2.47 7.24 -9.43
C PRO A 90 -1.79 7.77 -8.16
N LEU A 91 -0.59 8.35 -8.30
CA LEU A 91 0.15 8.93 -7.16
C LEU A 91 -0.60 10.06 -6.46
N THR A 92 -1.54 10.70 -7.13
CA THR A 92 -2.42 11.73 -6.54
C THR A 92 -3.22 11.21 -5.34
N LEU A 93 -3.42 9.88 -5.22
CA LEU A 93 -4.04 9.30 -4.02
C LEU A 93 -3.24 9.55 -2.75
N LEU A 94 -1.93 9.73 -2.85
CA LEU A 94 -1.08 10.00 -1.70
C LEU A 94 -1.41 11.36 -1.05
N GLU A 95 -1.98 12.31 -1.80
CA GLU A 95 -2.42 13.60 -1.25
C GLU A 95 -3.43 13.42 -0.10
N GLY A 96 -4.27 12.38 -0.20
CA GLY A 96 -5.22 12.02 0.84
C GLY A 96 -4.60 11.51 2.15
N LEU A 97 -3.29 11.23 2.17
CA LEU A 97 -2.56 10.88 3.39
C LEU A 97 -2.14 12.12 4.21
N GLY A 98 -2.29 13.34 3.63
CA GLY A 98 -1.91 14.60 4.28
C GLY A 98 -0.43 14.95 4.06
N ALA A 99 0.13 15.74 4.98
CA ALA A 99 1.52 16.19 4.86
C ALA A 99 2.50 15.01 4.95
N PRO A 100 3.57 14.99 4.12
CA PRO A 100 3.98 16.04 3.16
C PRO A 100 3.33 15.97 1.78
N PHE A 101 2.54 14.92 1.48
CA PHE A 101 2.07 14.61 0.12
C PHE A 101 1.10 15.66 -0.44
N ASN A 102 0.25 16.24 0.40
CA ASN A 102 -0.66 17.31 0.00
C ASN A 102 0.08 18.60 -0.42
N THR A 103 1.30 18.81 0.07
CA THR A 103 2.16 19.95 -0.33
C THR A 103 2.95 19.62 -1.58
N LEU A 104 3.48 18.40 -1.66
CA LEU A 104 4.27 17.92 -2.80
C LEU A 104 3.41 17.73 -4.05
N LYS A 105 2.11 17.41 -3.88
CA LYS A 105 1.17 17.07 -4.95
C LYS A 105 1.81 16.15 -6.00
N PRO A 106 2.16 14.93 -5.58
CA PRO A 106 2.83 13.99 -6.48
C PRO A 106 1.87 13.56 -7.58
N SER A 107 2.40 13.47 -8.80
CA SER A 107 1.69 12.90 -9.94
C SER A 107 2.55 11.84 -10.64
N GLY A 108 1.89 10.91 -11.31
CA GLY A 108 2.47 9.72 -11.90
C GLY A 108 1.69 8.48 -11.46
N ASP A 109 2.30 7.31 -11.62
CA ASP A 109 1.69 6.02 -11.34
C ASP A 109 2.42 5.29 -10.22
N LEU A 110 1.67 4.72 -9.28
CA LEU A 110 2.17 3.82 -8.26
C LEU A 110 1.72 2.40 -8.58
N GLN A 111 2.66 1.54 -8.92
CA GLN A 111 2.41 0.11 -9.06
C GLN A 111 2.86 -0.61 -7.79
N VAL A 112 2.03 -1.50 -7.28
CA VAL A 112 2.34 -2.33 -6.10
C VAL A 112 2.21 -3.79 -6.50
N ASN A 113 3.28 -4.54 -6.34
CA ASN A 113 3.32 -5.98 -6.59
C ASN A 113 3.54 -6.71 -5.28
N THR A 114 2.66 -7.64 -4.93
CA THR A 114 2.83 -8.52 -3.77
C THR A 114 3.26 -9.91 -4.24
N ARG A 115 4.17 -10.55 -3.49
CA ARG A 115 4.65 -11.90 -3.77
C ARG A 115 4.83 -12.69 -2.48
N ALA A 116 4.07 -13.77 -2.33
CA ALA A 116 4.13 -14.73 -1.23
C ALA A 116 4.09 -14.07 0.17
N VAL A 117 3.32 -12.99 0.33
CA VAL A 117 3.27 -12.23 1.59
C VAL A 117 2.49 -13.01 2.64
N LYS A 118 3.13 -13.25 3.78
CA LYS A 118 2.53 -13.91 4.94
C LYS A 118 2.94 -13.20 6.22
N LEU A 119 1.98 -13.05 7.11
CA LEU A 119 2.15 -12.56 8.47
C LEU A 119 1.82 -13.71 9.41
N THR A 120 2.74 -14.12 10.24
CA THR A 120 2.54 -15.21 11.20
C THR A 120 2.69 -14.65 12.61
N LEU A 121 1.69 -14.86 13.44
CA LEU A 121 1.74 -14.55 14.86
C LEU A 121 1.91 -15.86 15.65
N ALA A 122 3.09 -16.03 16.25
CA ALA A 122 3.44 -17.15 17.10
C ALA A 122 4.09 -16.62 18.38
N ASP A 123 3.64 -17.11 19.53
CA ASP A 123 4.18 -16.74 20.85
C ASP A 123 4.34 -15.22 21.05
N ARG A 124 3.32 -14.45 20.66
CA ARG A 124 3.31 -12.97 20.67
C ARG A 124 4.38 -12.32 19.79
N THR A 125 5.06 -13.11 18.98
CA THR A 125 6.05 -12.59 18.03
C THR A 125 5.44 -12.60 16.62
N MET A 126 5.46 -11.43 15.96
CA MET A 126 5.01 -11.30 14.59
C MET A 126 6.18 -11.55 13.64
N LYS A 127 6.01 -12.53 12.76
CA LYS A 127 6.95 -12.83 11.68
C LYS A 127 6.33 -12.44 10.35
N VAL A 128 7.15 -11.87 9.48
CA VAL A 128 6.75 -11.43 8.14
C VAL A 128 7.59 -12.17 7.13
N SER A 129 6.98 -12.68 6.07
CA SER A 129 7.68 -13.26 4.91
C SER A 129 7.06 -12.78 3.62
N GLY A 130 7.81 -12.91 2.52
CA GLY A 130 7.38 -12.46 1.18
C GLY A 130 7.93 -11.09 0.82
N GLU A 131 7.49 -10.61 -0.32
CA GLU A 131 7.99 -9.38 -0.93
C GLU A 131 6.84 -8.46 -1.34
N VAL A 132 7.08 -7.17 -1.19
CA VAL A 132 6.24 -6.12 -1.76
C VAL A 132 7.15 -5.17 -2.53
N GLU A 133 6.88 -5.01 -3.80
CA GLU A 133 7.57 -4.06 -4.67
C GLU A 133 6.64 -2.88 -4.97
N PHE A 134 7.14 -1.69 -4.78
CA PHE A 134 6.50 -0.43 -5.18
C PHE A 134 7.30 0.16 -6.33
N GLU A 135 6.67 0.38 -7.46
CA GLU A 135 7.23 1.11 -8.59
C GLU A 135 6.50 2.44 -8.74
N ILE A 136 7.27 3.52 -8.62
CA ILE A 136 6.78 4.89 -8.77
C ILE A 136 7.18 5.36 -10.14
N GLY A 137 6.22 5.33 -11.08
CA GLY A 137 6.44 5.70 -12.49
C GLY A 137 6.25 7.18 -12.72
N SER A 138 7.17 7.77 -13.49
CA SER A 138 7.07 9.16 -13.99
C SER A 138 6.72 10.18 -12.90
N LEU A 139 7.34 10.03 -11.71
CA LEU A 139 7.08 10.93 -10.58
C LEU A 139 7.30 12.38 -10.98
N SER A 140 6.31 13.20 -10.75
CA SER A 140 6.38 14.64 -10.89
C SER A 140 5.82 15.32 -9.64
N SER A 141 6.21 16.55 -9.39
CA SER A 141 5.72 17.37 -8.27
C SER A 141 5.54 18.80 -8.72
N VAL A 142 4.60 19.49 -8.10
CA VAL A 142 4.39 20.94 -8.35
C VAL A 142 5.59 21.79 -7.90
N LEU A 143 6.40 21.27 -6.98
CA LEU A 143 7.58 21.95 -6.45
C LEU A 143 8.81 21.80 -7.33
N SER A 144 8.79 20.89 -8.31
CA SER A 144 9.91 20.65 -9.23
C SER A 144 9.68 21.31 -10.58
N GLN A 145 10.71 21.97 -11.11
CA GLN A 145 10.72 22.47 -12.48
C GLN A 145 10.99 21.34 -13.48
N VAL A 146 11.68 20.28 -13.05
CA VAL A 146 11.97 19.08 -13.87
C VAL A 146 10.81 18.12 -13.79
N LYS A 147 10.22 17.79 -14.93
CA LYS A 147 9.09 16.86 -15.04
C LYS A 147 9.27 15.89 -16.21
N PRO A 148 9.27 14.57 -15.99
CA PRO A 148 9.22 13.89 -14.68
C PRO A 148 10.57 14.01 -13.92
N ILE A 149 10.50 13.93 -12.59
CA ILE A 149 11.66 13.90 -11.70
C ILE A 149 12.40 12.58 -11.88
N GLY A 150 11.64 11.47 -11.94
CA GLY A 150 12.21 10.15 -12.16
C GLY A 150 11.21 9.00 -11.94
N THR A 151 11.73 7.80 -12.12
CA THR A 151 11.06 6.52 -11.85
C THR A 151 11.86 5.79 -10.78
N TYR A 152 11.18 5.32 -9.74
CA TYR A 152 11.81 4.73 -8.56
C TYR A 152 11.21 3.38 -8.23
N THR A 153 12.03 2.52 -7.64
CA THR A 153 11.58 1.22 -7.13
C THR A 153 11.92 1.11 -5.65
N VAL A 154 10.94 0.74 -4.85
CA VAL A 154 11.11 0.40 -3.43
C VAL A 154 10.73 -1.05 -3.24
N ASN A 155 11.65 -1.86 -2.72
CA ASN A 155 11.40 -3.25 -2.39
C ASN A 155 11.36 -3.40 -0.87
N ALA A 156 10.34 -4.10 -0.37
CA ALA A 156 10.22 -4.52 1.01
C ALA A 156 10.21 -6.04 1.07
N ARG A 157 11.16 -6.65 1.79
CA ARG A 157 11.28 -8.11 1.93
C ARG A 157 11.20 -8.52 3.40
N GLY A 158 10.21 -9.34 3.71
CA GLY A 158 10.02 -9.93 5.03
C GLY A 158 10.90 -11.16 5.23
N GLN A 159 11.62 -11.22 6.35
CA GLN A 159 12.50 -12.33 6.75
C GLN A 159 12.35 -12.60 8.26
N GLY A 160 11.21 -13.18 8.64
CA GLY A 160 10.93 -13.47 10.04
C GLY A 160 10.58 -12.20 10.83
N ASP A 161 11.35 -11.84 11.84
CA ASP A 161 11.14 -10.67 12.70
C ASP A 161 11.64 -9.35 12.09
N ARG A 162 12.15 -9.41 10.86
CA ARG A 162 12.78 -8.31 10.15
C ARG A 162 12.12 -8.07 8.80
N VAL A 163 12.00 -6.80 8.43
CA VAL A 163 11.66 -6.39 7.06
C VAL A 163 12.79 -5.50 6.55
N SER A 164 13.44 -5.90 5.47
CA SER A 164 14.45 -5.10 4.78
C SER A 164 13.81 -4.27 3.68
N PHE A 165 14.34 -3.06 3.48
CA PHE A 165 13.90 -2.12 2.46
C PHE A 165 15.07 -1.74 1.56
N SER A 166 14.82 -1.57 0.27
CA SER A 166 15.75 -0.98 -0.66
C SER A 166 15.03 0.01 -1.56
N LEU A 167 15.67 1.16 -1.81
CA LEU A 167 15.22 2.19 -2.75
C LEU A 167 16.25 2.31 -3.86
N SER A 168 15.81 2.33 -5.09
CA SER A 168 16.66 2.56 -6.26
C SER A 168 15.95 3.40 -7.30
N THR A 169 16.72 4.19 -8.04
CA THR A 169 16.25 4.94 -9.20
C THR A 169 16.39 4.07 -10.44
N ARG A 170 15.33 3.97 -11.24
CA ARG A 170 15.37 3.37 -12.59
C ARG A 170 15.80 4.38 -13.64
N SER A 171 15.25 5.59 -13.57
CA SER A 171 15.54 6.68 -14.51
C SER A 171 15.12 8.03 -13.90
N GLY A 172 15.72 9.10 -14.37
CA GLY A 172 15.33 10.47 -14.02
C GLY A 172 16.51 11.35 -13.62
N ALA A 173 16.21 12.65 -13.47
CA ALA A 173 17.19 13.67 -13.09
C ALA A 173 17.61 13.60 -11.62
N LEU A 174 16.76 13.09 -10.75
CA LEU A 174 17.07 12.87 -9.34
C LEU A 174 17.36 11.40 -9.10
N GLN A 175 18.59 11.08 -8.76
CA GLN A 175 19.05 9.74 -8.43
C GLN A 175 18.90 9.52 -6.94
N LEU A 176 18.04 8.57 -6.56
CA LEU A 176 17.81 8.17 -5.18
C LEU A 176 18.28 6.72 -4.98
N SER A 177 19.02 6.48 -3.94
CA SER A 177 19.38 5.15 -3.49
C SER A 177 19.27 5.07 -1.97
N GLY A 178 18.89 3.92 -1.46
CA GLY A 178 18.77 3.77 -0.03
C GLY A 178 18.51 2.33 0.39
N SER A 179 18.77 2.06 1.65
CA SER A 179 18.47 0.78 2.28
C SER A 179 18.10 0.97 3.73
N GLY A 180 17.33 0.04 4.25
CA GLY A 180 16.90 0.11 5.63
C GLY A 180 16.30 -1.19 6.13
N GLU A 181 15.96 -1.18 7.40
CA GLU A 181 15.30 -2.30 8.04
C GLU A 181 14.29 -1.84 9.10
N LEU A 182 13.24 -2.61 9.23
CA LEU A 182 12.31 -2.57 10.35
C LEU A 182 12.52 -3.84 11.18
N LYS A 183 12.95 -3.67 12.42
CA LYS A 183 13.11 -4.76 13.38
C LYS A 183 12.56 -4.34 14.74
N GLN A 184 11.70 -5.16 15.36
CA GLN A 184 11.13 -4.90 16.70
C GLN A 184 10.54 -3.47 16.84
N LYS A 185 9.77 -3.02 15.83
CA LYS A 185 9.18 -1.67 15.74
C LYS A 185 10.19 -0.51 15.61
N LYS A 186 11.49 -0.81 15.49
CA LYS A 186 12.52 0.19 15.21
C LYS A 186 12.80 0.23 13.73
N PHE A 187 12.53 1.37 13.11
CA PHE A 187 12.82 1.63 11.69
C PHE A 187 14.14 2.37 11.57
N ARG A 188 15.03 1.87 10.71
CA ARG A 188 16.28 2.52 10.31
C ARG A 188 16.33 2.56 8.80
N PHE A 189 16.63 3.71 8.25
CA PHE A 189 16.74 3.89 6.80
C PHE A 189 17.82 4.92 6.49
N ASN A 190 18.73 4.56 5.59
CA ASN A 190 19.76 5.44 5.06
C ASN A 190 19.50 5.63 3.58
N ALA A 191 19.47 6.87 3.13
CA ALA A 191 19.27 7.20 1.71
C ALA A 191 20.24 8.29 1.27
N GLU A 192 20.59 8.24 -0.01
CA GLU A 192 21.36 9.25 -0.71
C GLU A 192 20.54 9.79 -1.87
N ALA A 193 20.67 11.08 -2.10
CA ALA A 193 20.08 11.78 -3.22
C ALA A 193 21.19 12.49 -4.01
N ARG A 194 21.22 12.30 -5.33
CA ARG A 194 22.17 12.96 -6.25
C ARG A 194 21.42 13.52 -7.43
N SER A 195 21.77 14.72 -7.85
CA SER A 195 21.30 15.26 -9.12
C SER A 195 22.11 14.62 -10.25
N SER A 196 21.42 14.10 -11.25
CA SER A 196 22.07 13.76 -12.52
C SER A 196 22.32 15.05 -13.29
N PRO A 197 23.51 15.26 -13.86
CA PRO A 197 23.80 16.43 -14.68
C PRO A 197 22.96 16.49 -15.96
#